data_70e79af5cdf42fe2e18eee7da2c298e7
#
_entry.id   70e79af5cdf42fe2e18eee7da2c298e7
#
_cell.length_a   1.000
_cell.length_b   1.000
_cell.length_c   1.000
_cell.angle_alpha   90.00
_cell.angle_beta   90.00
_cell.angle_gamma   90.00
#
_symmetry.space_group_name_H-M   'P 1'
#
loop_
_entity.id
_entity.type
_entity.pdbx_description
1 polymer ?
#
loop_
_entity_poly.entity_id
_entity_poly.type
_entity_poly.pdbx_seq_one_letter_code
_entity_poly.pdbx_strand_id
1 'polypeptide(L)'
;VKTIAEILDSATWESALDDDISDDAARMQASVAVLTGALTSGEPVYGVTHGFGPLVAYAGAESQMDQGRGLICHLGTGQGAPLGPEVCRLVMWLRLASMRKGFSGVSPAFWRILADLWNRGFTPVIPRDGTVSASGDLQPLAHAALAHTGFGQAWTREADGTWRCEDAATALADLAARPIEWPAREALAFVNGTSVGLAVSLHNHRAALRLARAVALLTGRLAELLRVNPEAYHPGIGHARGQLGQLRVARWVRDEMSPDAVRDPKRRLQEPYSLRCVPQILGAVADQLAAAEDILVREATGCTDNPICYEGEVLHGGNFHALPVGLCSDQIGLCVQQIAFLADRQLGLLCVPEHNGGLPPMLTPRPGSGSGLAGVQISATSFVSRIRQLVYPASLTALPTNGGNQDHVPMALNGANSVADAVDLAWLVVGSLAVGAAQLAELSGRDAVDGVWAELKAISPPLAEDRPMALEVRRAADLMAAEAESRLRSEELS
;
A
#
# COMPACT_ATOMS: atom_id res chain seq x y z
N VAL A 1 -4.01 9.48 -17.72
CA VAL A 1 -4.25 8.30 -16.85
C VAL A 1 -3.64 8.64 -15.50
N LYS A 2 -4.40 8.49 -14.40
CA LYS A 2 -3.88 8.72 -13.04
C LYS A 2 -2.79 7.68 -12.71
N THR A 3 -1.82 8.09 -11.90
CA THR A 3 -0.85 7.19 -11.25
C THR A 3 -1.30 6.84 -9.83
N ILE A 4 -0.68 5.84 -9.21
CA ILE A 4 -0.93 5.53 -7.79
C ILE A 4 -0.57 6.73 -6.90
N ALA A 5 0.53 7.44 -7.21
CA ALA A 5 0.93 8.63 -6.45
C ALA A 5 -0.18 9.70 -6.49
N GLU A 6 -0.74 10.00 -7.66
CA GLU A 6 -1.84 10.98 -7.80
C GLU A 6 -3.13 10.53 -7.10
N ILE A 7 -3.42 9.22 -7.07
CA ILE A 7 -4.58 8.69 -6.32
C ILE A 7 -4.37 8.88 -4.82
N LEU A 8 -3.19 8.55 -4.30
CA LEU A 8 -2.86 8.75 -2.89
C LEU A 8 -2.91 10.22 -2.50
N ASP A 9 -2.36 11.12 -3.34
CA ASP A 9 -2.41 12.57 -3.13
C ASP A 9 -3.83 13.14 -3.16
N SER A 10 -4.75 12.52 -3.92
CA SER A 10 -6.15 12.92 -3.99
C SER A 10 -6.95 12.61 -2.72
N ALA A 11 -6.43 11.79 -1.81
CA ALA A 11 -7.13 11.31 -0.62
C ALA A 11 -6.44 11.71 0.69
N THR A 12 -5.53 12.67 0.68
CA THR A 12 -4.88 13.20 1.90
C THR A 12 -5.88 13.96 2.78
N TRP A 13 -5.48 14.28 4.00
CA TRP A 13 -6.30 15.09 4.91
C TRP A 13 -6.57 16.49 4.36
N GLU A 14 -5.60 17.05 3.68
CA GLU A 14 -5.67 18.40 3.09
C GLU A 14 -6.43 18.43 1.76
N SER A 15 -6.72 17.26 1.17
CA SER A 15 -7.44 17.15 -0.09
C SER A 15 -8.95 17.34 0.12
N ALA A 16 -9.61 17.94 -0.86
CA ALA A 16 -11.06 18.03 -0.95
C ALA A 16 -11.55 17.31 -2.23
N LEU A 17 -12.67 16.62 -2.10
CA LEU A 17 -13.42 16.15 -3.27
C LEU A 17 -14.11 17.38 -3.89
N ASP A 18 -14.04 17.48 -5.22
CA ASP A 18 -14.83 18.43 -5.95
C ASP A 18 -16.33 18.06 -5.81
N ASP A 19 -17.09 18.92 -5.16
CA ASP A 19 -18.52 18.78 -4.94
C ASP A 19 -19.36 19.28 -6.12
N ASP A 20 -18.73 20.01 -7.09
CA ASP A 20 -19.35 20.27 -8.38
C ASP A 20 -19.34 19.00 -9.22
N ILE A 21 -20.45 18.27 -9.14
CA ILE A 21 -20.69 17.05 -9.91
C ILE A 21 -21.69 17.30 -11.06
N SER A 22 -21.79 18.53 -11.56
CA SER A 22 -22.76 18.89 -12.61
C SER A 22 -22.70 17.93 -13.81
N ASP A 23 -21.51 17.59 -14.28
CA ASP A 23 -21.34 16.66 -15.40
C ASP A 23 -21.64 15.21 -15.02
N ASP A 24 -21.39 14.80 -13.79
CA ASP A 24 -21.60 13.43 -13.28
C ASP A 24 -23.06 13.25 -12.81
N ALA A 25 -23.68 14.30 -12.28
CA ALA A 25 -25.05 14.25 -11.74
C ALA A 25 -26.07 13.77 -12.77
N ALA A 26 -25.92 14.15 -14.01
CA ALA A 26 -26.80 13.70 -15.09
C ALA A 26 -26.70 12.18 -15.30
N ARG A 27 -25.47 11.63 -15.29
CA ARG A 27 -25.25 10.16 -15.41
C ARG A 27 -25.77 9.42 -14.18
N MET A 28 -25.50 9.95 -12.99
CA MET A 28 -26.00 9.38 -11.74
C MET A 28 -27.53 9.38 -11.73
N GLN A 29 -28.18 10.49 -12.10
CA GLN A 29 -29.63 10.58 -12.16
C GLN A 29 -30.22 9.66 -13.21
N ALA A 30 -29.57 9.48 -14.36
CA ALA A 30 -29.98 8.50 -15.37
C ALA A 30 -29.96 7.07 -14.83
N SER A 31 -28.92 6.69 -14.07
CA SER A 31 -28.86 5.36 -13.44
C SER A 31 -29.95 5.15 -12.37
N VAL A 32 -30.28 6.20 -11.61
CA VAL A 32 -31.42 6.17 -10.67
C VAL A 32 -32.74 5.99 -11.42
N ALA A 33 -32.92 6.66 -12.57
CA ALA A 33 -34.11 6.51 -13.38
C ALA A 33 -34.28 5.08 -13.95
N VAL A 34 -33.19 4.47 -14.41
CA VAL A 34 -33.17 3.07 -14.87
C VAL A 34 -33.59 2.13 -13.74
N LEU A 35 -33.00 2.26 -12.57
CA LEU A 35 -33.33 1.47 -11.39
C LEU A 35 -34.81 1.64 -10.99
N THR A 36 -35.28 2.89 -10.95
CA THR A 36 -36.68 3.20 -10.61
C THR A 36 -37.64 2.61 -11.62
N GLY A 37 -37.29 2.63 -12.92
CA GLY A 37 -38.07 2.00 -13.99
C GLY A 37 -38.19 0.49 -13.78
N ALA A 38 -37.10 -0.21 -13.51
CA ALA A 38 -37.10 -1.64 -13.22
C ALA A 38 -37.94 -1.99 -11.98
N LEU A 39 -37.83 -1.20 -10.91
CA LEU A 39 -38.65 -1.40 -9.71
C LEU A 39 -40.14 -1.17 -9.98
N THR A 40 -40.49 -0.18 -10.81
CA THR A 40 -41.90 0.13 -11.17
C THR A 40 -42.47 -0.93 -12.08
N SER A 41 -41.69 -1.51 -12.98
CA SER A 41 -42.13 -2.63 -13.84
C SER A 41 -42.18 -3.97 -13.11
N GLY A 42 -41.76 -4.03 -11.85
CA GLY A 42 -41.76 -5.25 -11.03
C GLY A 42 -40.61 -6.21 -11.35
N GLU A 43 -39.54 -5.72 -12.00
CA GLU A 43 -38.34 -6.50 -12.25
C GLU A 43 -37.61 -6.81 -10.94
N PRO A 44 -37.04 -8.02 -10.81
CA PRO A 44 -36.26 -8.37 -9.62
C PRO A 44 -34.92 -7.61 -9.61
N VAL A 45 -34.64 -6.91 -8.52
CA VAL A 45 -33.37 -6.20 -8.32
C VAL A 45 -32.67 -6.76 -7.07
N TYR A 46 -31.50 -7.33 -7.27
CA TYR A 46 -30.69 -7.91 -6.19
C TYR A 46 -30.46 -6.91 -5.06
N GLY A 47 -30.72 -7.35 -3.84
CA GLY A 47 -30.50 -6.56 -2.63
C GLY A 47 -31.43 -5.37 -2.43
N VAL A 48 -32.39 -5.16 -3.35
CA VAL A 48 -33.39 -4.10 -3.27
C VAL A 48 -34.80 -4.72 -3.13
N THR A 49 -35.19 -5.62 -4.04
CA THR A 49 -36.45 -6.36 -3.97
C THR A 49 -36.29 -7.78 -3.44
N HIS A 50 -35.07 -8.28 -3.39
CA HIS A 50 -34.73 -9.64 -2.96
C HIS A 50 -33.60 -9.59 -1.88
N GLY A 51 -33.44 -10.69 -1.16
CA GLY A 51 -32.38 -10.85 -0.17
C GLY A 51 -31.00 -10.93 -0.76
N PHE A 52 -29.99 -11.09 0.10
CA PHE A 52 -28.57 -11.09 -0.25
C PHE A 52 -27.99 -12.51 -0.29
N GLY A 53 -27.00 -12.72 -1.18
CA GLY A 53 -26.27 -13.98 -1.27
C GLY A 53 -27.19 -15.18 -1.47
N PRO A 54 -27.09 -16.25 -0.65
CA PRO A 54 -27.95 -17.43 -0.76
C PRO A 54 -29.42 -17.15 -0.48
N LEU A 55 -29.77 -15.99 0.10
CA LEU A 55 -31.12 -15.58 0.40
C LEU A 55 -31.81 -14.85 -0.77
N VAL A 56 -31.18 -14.77 -1.93
CA VAL A 56 -31.72 -14.09 -3.12
C VAL A 56 -33.05 -14.66 -3.62
N ALA A 57 -33.38 -15.91 -3.26
CA ALA A 57 -34.67 -16.55 -3.60
C ALA A 57 -35.85 -16.00 -2.78
N TYR A 58 -35.57 -15.22 -1.73
CA TYR A 58 -36.59 -14.66 -0.83
C TYR A 58 -36.80 -13.18 -1.12
N ALA A 59 -38.04 -12.71 -0.93
CA ALA A 59 -38.34 -11.29 -1.01
C ALA A 59 -37.56 -10.50 0.04
N GLY A 60 -37.12 -9.30 -0.31
CA GLY A 60 -36.50 -8.37 0.63
C GLY A 60 -37.52 -7.78 1.61
N ALA A 61 -37.06 -6.89 2.49
CA ALA A 61 -37.95 -6.15 3.38
C ALA A 61 -38.89 -5.21 2.56
N GLU A 62 -40.08 -4.97 3.07
CA GLU A 62 -41.04 -4.06 2.42
C GLU A 62 -40.51 -2.62 2.37
N SER A 63 -39.80 -2.19 3.44
CA SER A 63 -39.19 -0.88 3.53
C SER A 63 -37.76 -0.91 3.00
N GLN A 64 -37.43 -0.01 2.06
CA GLN A 64 -36.08 0.18 1.55
C GLN A 64 -35.10 0.60 2.66
N MET A 65 -35.59 1.31 3.67
CA MET A 65 -34.77 1.72 4.83
C MET A 65 -34.43 0.52 5.72
N ASP A 66 -35.42 -0.36 6.00
CA ASP A 66 -35.18 -1.56 6.79
C ASP A 66 -34.28 -2.55 6.06
N GLN A 67 -34.42 -2.67 4.73
CA GLN A 67 -33.55 -3.50 3.90
C GLN A 67 -32.09 -3.01 3.96
N GLY A 68 -31.85 -1.72 3.79
CA GLY A 68 -30.52 -1.14 3.83
C GLY A 68 -29.90 -1.20 5.23
N ARG A 69 -30.67 -0.88 6.27
CA ARG A 69 -30.24 -1.02 7.67
C ARG A 69 -29.90 -2.47 8.01
N GLY A 70 -30.74 -3.42 7.60
CA GLY A 70 -30.51 -4.84 7.82
C GLY A 70 -29.21 -5.32 7.18
N LEU A 71 -28.93 -4.87 5.94
CA LEU A 71 -27.67 -5.16 5.25
C LEU A 71 -26.46 -4.70 6.05
N ILE A 72 -26.42 -3.45 6.46
CA ILE A 72 -25.28 -2.88 7.18
C ILE A 72 -25.10 -3.55 8.54
N CYS A 73 -26.20 -3.77 9.27
CA CYS A 73 -26.13 -4.36 10.61
C CYS A 73 -25.60 -5.80 10.60
N HIS A 74 -26.08 -6.67 9.70
CA HIS A 74 -25.63 -8.07 9.68
C HIS A 74 -24.19 -8.23 9.20
N LEU A 75 -23.66 -7.27 8.45
CA LEU A 75 -22.28 -7.24 7.99
C LEU A 75 -21.31 -6.60 8.99
N GLY A 76 -21.79 -5.95 10.03
CA GLY A 76 -20.99 -5.32 11.06
C GLY A 76 -20.27 -6.32 11.98
N THR A 77 -19.47 -7.23 11.41
CA THR A 77 -18.81 -8.36 12.08
C THR A 77 -17.28 -8.36 11.92
N GLY A 78 -16.73 -7.34 11.27
CA GLY A 78 -15.28 -7.18 11.12
C GLY A 78 -14.58 -7.04 12.47
N GLN A 79 -13.35 -7.48 12.57
CA GLN A 79 -12.53 -7.53 13.77
C GLN A 79 -11.09 -7.05 13.49
N GLY A 80 -10.25 -7.10 14.50
CA GLY A 80 -8.83 -6.78 14.41
C GLY A 80 -8.52 -5.32 14.73
N ALA A 81 -7.24 -4.98 14.61
CA ALA A 81 -6.79 -3.61 14.78
C ALA A 81 -7.41 -2.67 13.73
N PRO A 82 -7.64 -1.39 14.06
CA PRO A 82 -8.10 -0.44 13.06
C PRO A 82 -7.05 -0.22 11.96
N LEU A 83 -7.51 -0.08 10.71
CA LEU A 83 -6.68 0.46 9.63
C LEU A 83 -6.32 1.92 9.95
N GLY A 84 -5.13 2.35 9.51
CA GLY A 84 -4.68 3.73 9.72
C GLY A 84 -5.62 4.77 9.09
N PRO A 85 -5.65 6.00 9.63
CA PRO A 85 -6.57 7.03 9.18
C PRO A 85 -6.39 7.40 7.71
N GLU A 86 -5.17 7.44 7.19
CA GLU A 86 -4.89 7.71 5.77
C GLU A 86 -5.48 6.62 4.87
N VAL A 87 -5.37 5.35 5.27
CA VAL A 87 -5.98 4.22 4.55
C VAL A 87 -7.50 4.35 4.58
N CYS A 88 -8.09 4.65 5.74
CA CYS A 88 -9.54 4.83 5.88
C CYS A 88 -10.05 6.00 5.02
N ARG A 89 -9.33 7.11 4.95
CA ARG A 89 -9.67 8.22 4.05
C ARG A 89 -9.65 7.81 2.59
N LEU A 90 -8.61 7.07 2.17
CA LEU A 90 -8.51 6.55 0.81
C LEU A 90 -9.64 5.56 0.48
N VAL A 91 -10.01 4.68 1.42
CA VAL A 91 -11.17 3.77 1.27
C VAL A 91 -12.43 4.56 0.93
N MET A 92 -12.72 5.62 1.69
CA MET A 92 -13.88 6.47 1.47
C MET A 92 -13.80 7.20 0.13
N TRP A 93 -12.63 7.75 -0.21
CA TRP A 93 -12.41 8.40 -1.51
C TRP A 93 -12.68 7.44 -2.67
N LEU A 94 -12.16 6.21 -2.62
CA LEU A 94 -12.38 5.18 -3.64
C LEU A 94 -13.86 4.81 -3.79
N ARG A 95 -14.61 4.69 -2.66
CA ARG A 95 -16.05 4.43 -2.72
C ARG A 95 -16.80 5.57 -3.39
N LEU A 96 -16.51 6.80 -2.99
CA LEU A 96 -17.12 8.00 -3.56
C LEU A 96 -16.79 8.14 -5.06
N ALA A 97 -15.53 7.89 -5.44
CA ALA A 97 -15.11 7.91 -6.84
C ALA A 97 -15.86 6.86 -7.69
N SER A 98 -16.02 5.63 -7.17
CA SER A 98 -16.75 4.56 -7.84
C SER A 98 -18.24 4.91 -8.01
N MET A 99 -18.92 5.38 -6.97
CA MET A 99 -20.34 5.74 -6.99
C MET A 99 -20.62 6.93 -7.93
N ARG A 100 -19.71 7.90 -8.00
CA ARG A 100 -19.79 9.07 -8.90
C ARG A 100 -19.80 8.71 -10.39
N LYS A 101 -19.34 7.50 -10.77
CA LYS A 101 -19.36 7.03 -12.16
C LYS A 101 -20.76 6.98 -12.79
N GLY A 102 -21.81 6.90 -11.98
CA GLY A 102 -23.18 6.88 -12.45
C GLY A 102 -23.68 5.51 -12.92
N PHE A 103 -23.04 4.42 -12.46
CA PHE A 103 -23.54 3.06 -12.72
C PHE A 103 -24.30 2.45 -11.55
N SER A 104 -24.18 3.00 -10.36
CA SER A 104 -24.63 2.37 -9.12
C SER A 104 -26.09 2.65 -8.74
N GLY A 105 -26.84 3.44 -9.49
CA GLY A 105 -28.19 3.85 -9.09
C GLY A 105 -28.24 4.65 -7.79
N VAL A 106 -27.17 5.32 -7.43
CA VAL A 106 -27.04 6.20 -6.25
C VAL A 106 -27.41 7.63 -6.65
N SER A 107 -28.25 8.28 -5.82
CA SER A 107 -28.67 9.64 -6.11
C SER A 107 -27.52 10.65 -5.91
N PRO A 108 -27.45 11.71 -6.75
CA PRO A 108 -26.49 12.79 -6.54
C PRO A 108 -26.61 13.45 -5.17
N ALA A 109 -27.84 13.54 -4.63
CA ALA A 109 -28.07 14.13 -3.31
C ALA A 109 -27.46 13.30 -2.19
N PHE A 110 -27.61 11.97 -2.24
CA PHE A 110 -27.00 11.08 -1.26
C PHE A 110 -25.49 11.08 -1.35
N TRP A 111 -24.94 11.06 -2.57
CA TRP A 111 -23.49 11.16 -2.78
C TRP A 111 -22.92 12.42 -2.17
N ARG A 112 -23.57 13.60 -2.35
CA ARG A 112 -23.12 14.88 -1.77
C ARG A 112 -23.07 14.85 -0.26
N ILE A 113 -23.98 14.16 0.41
CA ILE A 113 -23.95 14.03 1.89
C ILE A 113 -22.66 13.32 2.33
N LEU A 114 -22.29 12.22 1.68
CA LEU A 114 -21.06 11.50 1.99
C LEU A 114 -19.81 12.32 1.64
N ALA A 115 -19.80 12.99 0.49
CA ALA A 115 -18.69 13.85 0.06
C ALA A 115 -18.49 15.04 0.99
N ASP A 116 -19.57 15.70 1.47
CA ASP A 116 -19.50 16.77 2.47
C ASP A 116 -18.86 16.27 3.77
N LEU A 117 -19.29 15.15 4.29
CA LEU A 117 -18.70 14.56 5.49
C LEU A 117 -17.21 14.24 5.30
N TRP A 118 -16.83 13.67 4.15
CA TRP A 118 -15.43 13.39 3.84
C TRP A 118 -14.61 14.69 3.76
N ASN A 119 -15.12 15.74 3.08
CA ASN A 119 -14.47 17.06 2.97
C ASN A 119 -14.31 17.74 4.33
N ARG A 120 -15.22 17.50 5.26
CA ARG A 120 -15.18 18.01 6.63
C ARG A 120 -14.35 17.14 7.57
N GLY A 121 -13.69 16.11 7.05
CA GLY A 121 -12.74 15.29 7.78
C GLY A 121 -13.34 14.06 8.47
N PHE A 122 -14.63 13.76 8.34
CA PHE A 122 -15.20 12.54 8.91
C PHE A 122 -14.52 11.30 8.32
N THR A 123 -13.82 10.56 9.15
CA THR A 123 -13.02 9.40 8.75
C THR A 123 -13.40 8.19 9.60
N PRO A 124 -14.20 7.23 9.08
CA PRO A 124 -14.63 6.07 9.88
C PRO A 124 -13.45 5.19 10.27
N VAL A 125 -13.50 4.61 11.47
CA VAL A 125 -12.58 3.54 11.87
C VAL A 125 -13.03 2.25 11.21
N ILE A 126 -12.12 1.62 10.46
CA ILE A 126 -12.38 0.39 9.70
C ILE A 126 -11.50 -0.73 10.27
N PRO A 127 -12.06 -1.86 10.74
CA PRO A 127 -11.28 -3.00 11.20
C PRO A 127 -10.58 -3.68 10.03
N ARG A 128 -9.36 -4.19 10.27
CA ARG A 128 -8.52 -4.76 9.20
C ARG A 128 -8.92 -6.16 8.76
N ASP A 129 -9.69 -6.91 9.56
CA ASP A 129 -9.96 -8.33 9.34
C ASP A 129 -11.46 -8.64 9.25
N GLY A 130 -11.81 -9.72 8.55
CA GLY A 130 -13.16 -10.28 8.53
C GLY A 130 -13.85 -10.30 7.17
N THR A 131 -13.16 -9.95 6.07
CA THR A 131 -13.69 -10.15 4.71
C THR A 131 -12.89 -11.20 3.95
N VAL A 132 -13.55 -11.86 3.01
CA VAL A 132 -12.93 -12.74 2.00
C VAL A 132 -12.79 -12.04 0.65
N SER A 133 -13.22 -10.78 0.55
CA SER A 133 -13.18 -9.90 -0.63
C SER A 133 -13.91 -10.47 -1.87
N ALA A 134 -14.86 -11.38 -1.68
CA ALA A 134 -15.58 -12.05 -2.76
C ALA A 134 -16.73 -11.22 -3.32
N SER A 135 -17.46 -10.50 -2.44
CA SER A 135 -18.49 -9.52 -2.83
C SER A 135 -17.98 -8.10 -2.54
N GLY A 136 -16.70 -7.86 -2.81
CA GLY A 136 -15.96 -6.74 -2.26
C GLY A 136 -15.69 -6.93 -0.77
N ASP A 137 -15.32 -5.86 -0.12
CA ASP A 137 -14.91 -5.85 1.29
C ASP A 137 -16.08 -5.52 2.22
N LEU A 138 -17.13 -6.38 2.19
CA LEU A 138 -18.43 -6.14 2.82
C LEU A 138 -18.34 -5.72 4.29
N GLN A 139 -17.65 -6.53 5.12
CA GLN A 139 -17.60 -6.30 6.56
C GLN A 139 -16.86 -5.00 6.92
N PRO A 140 -15.65 -4.72 6.42
CA PRO A 140 -14.98 -3.46 6.67
C PRO A 140 -15.79 -2.24 6.20
N LEU A 141 -16.41 -2.31 5.02
CA LEU A 141 -17.25 -1.22 4.51
C LEU A 141 -18.55 -1.06 5.30
N ALA A 142 -19.11 -2.14 5.84
CA ALA A 142 -20.26 -2.04 6.74
C ALA A 142 -19.90 -1.29 8.04
N HIS A 143 -18.70 -1.49 8.59
CA HIS A 143 -18.22 -0.68 9.73
C HIS A 143 -18.10 0.79 9.37
N ALA A 144 -17.61 1.12 8.16
CA ALA A 144 -17.60 2.49 7.69
C ALA A 144 -19.02 3.07 7.58
N ALA A 145 -19.98 2.31 7.04
CA ALA A 145 -21.38 2.72 6.95
C ALA A 145 -22.02 2.90 8.33
N LEU A 146 -21.75 1.99 9.27
CA LEU A 146 -22.22 2.10 10.67
C LEU A 146 -21.70 3.37 11.33
N ALA A 147 -20.41 3.73 11.15
CA ALA A 147 -19.87 4.98 11.69
C ALA A 147 -20.65 6.21 11.19
N HIS A 148 -21.11 6.22 9.93
CA HIS A 148 -21.97 7.28 9.40
C HIS A 148 -23.37 7.31 10.02
N THR A 149 -23.81 6.23 10.65
CA THR A 149 -25.07 6.22 11.46
C THR A 149 -24.83 6.67 12.91
N GLY A 150 -23.61 6.97 13.29
CA GLY A 150 -23.21 7.26 14.67
C GLY A 150 -22.88 6.01 15.49
N PHE A 151 -22.79 4.82 14.89
CA PHE A 151 -22.43 3.59 15.58
C PHE A 151 -20.97 3.21 15.33
N GLY A 152 -20.18 2.96 16.38
CA GLY A 152 -18.77 2.62 16.29
C GLY A 152 -17.87 3.85 16.49
N GLN A 153 -16.76 3.91 15.78
CA GLN A 153 -15.71 4.93 15.99
C GLN A 153 -15.35 5.65 14.71
N ALA A 154 -14.80 6.87 14.86
CA ALA A 154 -14.18 7.65 13.81
C ALA A 154 -12.77 8.10 14.23
N TRP A 155 -11.89 8.27 13.25
CA TRP A 155 -10.61 8.93 13.42
C TRP A 155 -10.79 10.43 13.45
N THR A 156 -10.20 11.09 14.44
CA THR A 156 -10.14 12.55 14.56
C THR A 156 -8.70 13.00 14.63
N ARG A 157 -8.40 14.15 14.01
CA ARG A 157 -7.06 14.71 13.97
C ARG A 157 -6.98 15.89 14.94
N GLU A 158 -6.06 15.80 15.88
CA GLU A 158 -5.80 16.86 16.86
C GLU A 158 -5.03 18.04 16.21
N ALA A 159 -5.01 19.18 16.90
CA ALA A 159 -4.34 20.39 16.41
C ALA A 159 -2.82 20.21 16.22
N ASP A 160 -2.20 19.28 16.91
CA ASP A 160 -0.78 18.92 16.77
C ASP A 160 -0.52 17.92 15.63
N GLY A 161 -1.57 17.51 14.90
CA GLY A 161 -1.52 16.55 13.80
C GLY A 161 -1.59 15.09 14.20
N THR A 162 -1.67 14.78 15.50
CA THR A 162 -1.87 13.40 15.98
C THR A 162 -3.28 12.89 15.72
N TRP A 163 -3.43 11.58 15.61
CA TRP A 163 -4.71 10.91 15.39
C TRP A 163 -5.18 10.19 16.65
N ARG A 164 -6.46 10.27 16.92
CA ARG A 164 -7.14 9.47 17.95
C ARG A 164 -8.43 8.86 17.42
N CYS A 165 -8.88 7.78 18.04
CA CYS A 165 -10.21 7.23 17.81
C CYS A 165 -11.18 7.84 18.84
N GLU A 166 -12.36 8.22 18.37
CA GLU A 166 -13.46 8.63 19.23
C GLU A 166 -14.78 8.02 18.78
N ASP A 167 -15.82 8.19 19.59
CA ASP A 167 -17.16 7.72 19.26
C ASP A 167 -17.68 8.40 17.99
N ALA A 168 -18.19 7.62 17.01
CA ALA A 168 -18.67 8.16 15.75
C ALA A 168 -19.83 9.15 15.93
N ALA A 169 -20.69 8.94 16.93
CA ALA A 169 -21.77 9.89 17.25
C ALA A 169 -21.23 11.23 17.72
N THR A 170 -20.14 11.21 18.54
CA THR A 170 -19.46 12.44 18.99
C THR A 170 -18.81 13.15 17.80
N ALA A 171 -18.06 12.44 16.97
CA ALA A 171 -17.43 13.02 15.79
C ALA A 171 -18.44 13.65 14.80
N LEU A 172 -19.61 13.03 14.60
CA LEU A 172 -20.69 13.63 13.80
C LEU A 172 -21.28 14.87 14.48
N ALA A 173 -21.47 14.86 15.79
CA ALA A 173 -21.99 16.01 16.53
C ALA A 173 -21.04 17.21 16.49
N ASP A 174 -19.74 16.99 16.63
CA ASP A 174 -18.69 18.02 16.52
C ASP A 174 -18.66 18.67 15.12
N LEU A 175 -18.98 17.89 14.12
CA LEU A 175 -19.20 18.39 12.76
C LEU A 175 -20.60 18.99 12.55
N ALA A 176 -21.48 19.08 13.55
CA ALA A 176 -22.88 19.47 13.39
C ALA A 176 -23.58 18.71 12.26
N ALA A 177 -23.22 17.44 12.07
CA ALA A 177 -23.75 16.54 11.05
C ALA A 177 -24.83 15.62 11.64
N ARG A 178 -25.80 15.24 10.80
CA ARG A 178 -26.81 14.25 11.18
C ARG A 178 -26.33 12.85 10.82
N PRO A 179 -26.64 11.83 11.63
CA PRO A 179 -26.47 10.43 11.23
C PRO A 179 -27.15 10.15 9.88
N ILE A 180 -26.48 9.36 9.05
CA ILE A 180 -27.00 8.97 7.72
C ILE A 180 -27.97 7.80 7.88
N GLU A 181 -29.11 7.90 7.19
CA GLU A 181 -30.00 6.80 6.95
C GLU A 181 -29.64 6.15 5.60
N TRP A 182 -29.60 4.83 5.56
CA TRP A 182 -29.15 4.08 4.39
C TRP A 182 -30.29 3.35 3.69
N PRO A 183 -30.84 3.87 2.58
CA PRO A 183 -31.74 3.11 1.75
C PRO A 183 -31.06 1.88 1.13
N ALA A 184 -31.81 0.87 0.74
CA ALA A 184 -31.29 -0.42 0.29
C ALA A 184 -30.24 -0.31 -0.80
N ARG A 185 -30.49 0.48 -1.85
CA ARG A 185 -29.57 0.59 -2.98
C ARG A 185 -28.29 1.33 -2.60
N GLU A 186 -28.42 2.45 -1.91
CA GLU A 186 -27.28 3.24 -1.43
C GLU A 186 -26.42 2.44 -0.45
N ALA A 187 -27.04 1.68 0.46
CA ALA A 187 -26.33 0.77 1.37
C ALA A 187 -25.54 -0.29 0.60
N LEU A 188 -26.19 -0.97 -0.36
CA LEU A 188 -25.53 -1.99 -1.16
C LEU A 188 -24.42 -1.39 -2.02
N ALA A 189 -24.65 -0.27 -2.71
CA ALA A 189 -23.65 0.43 -3.49
C ALA A 189 -22.43 0.86 -2.66
N PHE A 190 -22.64 1.16 -1.39
CA PHE A 190 -21.54 1.54 -0.49
C PHE A 190 -20.73 0.34 -0.03
N VAL A 191 -21.35 -0.76 0.39
CA VAL A 191 -20.62 -1.90 0.97
C VAL A 191 -20.10 -2.89 -0.08
N ASN A 192 -20.67 -2.90 -1.28
CA ASN A 192 -20.35 -3.87 -2.34
C ASN A 192 -19.25 -3.34 -3.25
N GLY A 193 -18.00 -3.48 -2.86
CA GLY A 193 -16.85 -3.05 -3.67
C GLY A 193 -15.51 -3.34 -3.01
N THR A 194 -14.43 -3.18 -3.79
CA THR A 194 -13.09 -3.67 -3.51
C THR A 194 -12.19 -2.65 -2.78
N SER A 195 -12.75 -1.54 -2.32
CA SER A 195 -11.99 -0.35 -1.95
C SER A 195 -11.08 -0.50 -0.73
N VAL A 196 -11.35 -1.45 0.19
CA VAL A 196 -10.51 -1.60 1.39
C VAL A 196 -9.20 -2.34 1.06
N GLY A 197 -9.31 -3.52 0.45
CA GLY A 197 -8.13 -4.24 -0.02
C GLY A 197 -7.34 -3.45 -1.06
N LEU A 198 -8.05 -2.70 -1.93
CA LEU A 198 -7.43 -1.80 -2.90
C LEU A 198 -6.66 -0.67 -2.22
N ALA A 199 -7.22 0.02 -1.24
CA ALA A 199 -6.55 1.11 -0.53
C ALA A 199 -5.25 0.65 0.13
N VAL A 200 -5.29 -0.48 0.85
CA VAL A 200 -4.09 -1.08 1.46
C VAL A 200 -3.07 -1.47 0.38
N SER A 201 -3.51 -2.06 -0.75
CA SER A 201 -2.62 -2.46 -1.84
C SER A 201 -1.97 -1.27 -2.55
N LEU A 202 -2.66 -0.13 -2.70
CA LEU A 202 -2.10 1.10 -3.25
C LEU A 202 -0.98 1.65 -2.35
N HIS A 203 -1.18 1.68 -1.04
CA HIS A 203 -0.13 2.07 -0.07
C HIS A 203 1.04 1.08 -0.11
N ASN A 204 0.79 -0.22 -0.14
CA ASN A 204 1.82 -1.25 -0.22
C ASN A 204 2.65 -1.13 -1.50
N HIS A 205 2.00 -0.87 -2.64
CA HIS A 205 2.68 -0.65 -3.92
C HIS A 205 3.65 0.54 -3.83
N ARG A 206 3.18 1.71 -3.37
CA ARG A 206 4.04 2.90 -3.20
C ARG A 206 5.19 2.62 -2.25
N ALA A 207 4.94 1.94 -1.14
CA ALA A 207 5.96 1.55 -0.18
C ALA A 207 7.00 0.59 -0.78
N ALA A 208 6.58 -0.40 -1.58
CA ALA A 208 7.48 -1.33 -2.26
C ALA A 208 8.38 -0.61 -3.29
N LEU A 209 7.83 0.37 -4.03
CA LEU A 209 8.61 1.17 -4.97
C LEU A 209 9.65 2.04 -4.23
N ARG A 210 9.26 2.65 -3.10
CA ARG A 210 10.17 3.40 -2.22
C ARG A 210 11.29 2.50 -1.65
N LEU A 211 10.94 1.30 -1.18
CA LEU A 211 11.91 0.31 -0.71
C LEU A 211 12.92 -0.04 -1.80
N ALA A 212 12.46 -0.31 -3.03
CA ALA A 212 13.35 -0.60 -4.16
C ALA A 212 14.29 0.58 -4.46
N ARG A 213 13.75 1.83 -4.44
CA ARG A 213 14.56 3.05 -4.66
C ARG A 213 15.58 3.26 -3.55
N ALA A 214 15.20 3.04 -2.28
CA ALA A 214 16.10 3.14 -1.13
C ALA A 214 17.26 2.13 -1.19
N VAL A 215 16.97 0.86 -1.55
CA VAL A 215 18.02 -0.16 -1.70
C VAL A 215 18.94 0.15 -2.89
N ALA A 216 18.40 0.69 -3.99
CA ALA A 216 19.24 1.13 -5.11
C ALA A 216 20.16 2.31 -4.72
N LEU A 217 19.66 3.29 -3.96
CA LEU A 217 20.42 4.40 -3.38
C LEU A 217 21.55 3.87 -2.50
N LEU A 218 21.24 3.00 -1.53
CA LEU A 218 22.22 2.38 -0.66
C LEU A 218 23.25 1.56 -1.44
N THR A 219 22.81 0.83 -2.48
CA THR A 219 23.73 0.08 -3.36
C THR A 219 24.74 1.00 -4.03
N GLY A 220 24.29 2.13 -4.58
CA GLY A 220 25.18 3.13 -5.20
C GLY A 220 26.19 3.68 -4.20
N ARG A 221 25.75 4.02 -2.98
CA ARG A 221 26.62 4.44 -1.88
C ARG A 221 27.65 3.38 -1.50
N LEU A 222 27.24 2.12 -1.37
CA LEU A 222 28.14 1.00 -1.10
C LEU A 222 29.14 0.77 -2.24
N ALA A 223 28.68 0.87 -3.49
CA ALA A 223 29.53 0.73 -4.67
C ALA A 223 30.63 1.79 -4.69
N GLU A 224 30.30 3.05 -4.34
CA GLU A 224 31.25 4.15 -4.22
C GLU A 224 32.24 3.93 -3.06
N LEU A 225 31.73 3.61 -1.85
CA LEU A 225 32.57 3.40 -0.67
C LEU A 225 33.55 2.22 -0.84
N LEU A 226 33.08 1.14 -1.41
CA LEU A 226 33.86 -0.07 -1.64
C LEU A 226 34.70 -0.01 -2.92
N ARG A 227 34.53 1.00 -3.78
CA ARG A 227 35.17 1.12 -5.10
C ARG A 227 35.01 -0.14 -5.95
N VAL A 228 33.76 -0.61 -6.05
CA VAL A 228 33.43 -1.77 -6.88
C VAL A 228 33.60 -1.47 -8.38
N ASN A 229 33.57 -2.50 -9.23
CA ASN A 229 33.62 -2.32 -10.68
C ASN A 229 32.33 -1.65 -11.20
N PRO A 230 32.35 -0.39 -11.69
CA PRO A 230 31.16 0.33 -12.15
C PRO A 230 30.57 -0.25 -13.44
N GLU A 231 31.29 -1.10 -14.18
CA GLU A 231 30.80 -1.74 -15.43
C GLU A 231 29.50 -2.49 -15.20
N ALA A 232 29.27 -3.06 -13.98
CA ALA A 232 28.04 -3.77 -13.64
C ALA A 232 26.76 -2.92 -13.79
N TYR A 233 26.89 -1.61 -13.71
CA TYR A 233 25.77 -0.65 -13.80
C TYR A 233 25.78 0.12 -15.13
N HIS A 234 26.64 -0.25 -16.09
CA HIS A 234 26.73 0.41 -17.40
C HIS A 234 25.42 0.21 -18.21
N PRO A 235 24.87 1.26 -18.84
CA PRO A 235 23.57 1.17 -19.55
C PRO A 235 23.61 0.17 -20.69
N GLY A 236 24.76 -0.06 -21.32
CA GLY A 236 24.93 -1.03 -22.42
C GLY A 236 24.52 -2.46 -22.02
N ILE A 237 24.68 -2.86 -20.75
CA ILE A 237 24.25 -4.17 -20.24
C ILE A 237 22.71 -4.27 -20.30
N GLY A 238 22.03 -3.23 -19.85
CA GLY A 238 20.56 -3.16 -19.87
C GLY A 238 20.00 -3.08 -21.28
N HIS A 239 20.61 -2.27 -22.17
CA HIS A 239 20.22 -2.17 -23.57
C HIS A 239 20.36 -3.50 -24.29
N ALA A 240 21.43 -4.24 -24.07
CA ALA A 240 21.64 -5.55 -24.67
C ALA A 240 20.57 -6.58 -24.26
N ARG A 241 20.01 -6.45 -23.06
CA ARG A 241 18.96 -7.36 -22.53
C ARG A 241 17.53 -6.89 -22.85
N GLY A 242 17.29 -5.56 -22.94
CA GLY A 242 16.01 -4.98 -23.29
C GLY A 242 14.99 -4.87 -22.15
N GLN A 243 15.38 -5.10 -20.87
CA GLN A 243 14.50 -4.96 -19.72
C GLN A 243 14.49 -3.51 -19.20
N LEU A 244 13.32 -2.87 -19.17
CA LEU A 244 13.20 -1.44 -18.85
C LEU A 244 13.51 -1.14 -17.39
N GLY A 245 13.01 -1.94 -16.46
CA GLY A 245 13.31 -1.79 -15.05
C GLY A 245 14.80 -1.97 -14.74
N GLN A 246 15.50 -2.85 -15.46
CA GLN A 246 16.94 -2.99 -15.32
C GLN A 246 17.70 -1.69 -15.69
N LEU A 247 17.29 -1.03 -16.77
CA LEU A 247 17.86 0.26 -17.18
C LEU A 247 17.59 1.35 -16.14
N ARG A 248 16.35 1.41 -15.65
CA ARG A 248 15.93 2.36 -14.61
C ARG A 248 16.76 2.19 -13.33
N VAL A 249 16.86 0.98 -12.82
CA VAL A 249 17.62 0.70 -11.59
C VAL A 249 19.13 0.91 -11.78
N ALA A 250 19.70 0.54 -12.92
CA ALA A 250 21.10 0.83 -13.22
C ALA A 250 21.40 2.34 -13.19
N ARG A 251 20.46 3.18 -13.67
CA ARG A 251 20.57 4.64 -13.55
C ARG A 251 20.52 5.05 -12.07
N TRP A 252 19.54 4.57 -11.27
CA TRP A 252 19.43 4.89 -9.85
C TRP A 252 20.70 4.61 -9.07
N VAL A 253 21.37 3.50 -9.37
CA VAL A 253 22.64 3.15 -8.72
C VAL A 253 23.76 4.10 -9.14
N ARG A 254 23.86 4.41 -10.45
CA ARG A 254 24.91 5.32 -10.95
C ARG A 254 24.76 6.75 -10.43
N ASP A 255 23.52 7.23 -10.23
CA ASP A 255 23.25 8.58 -9.73
C ASP A 255 23.89 8.85 -8.35
N GLU A 256 24.23 7.78 -7.59
CA GLU A 256 24.89 7.84 -6.29
C GLU A 256 26.41 7.57 -6.37
N MET A 257 26.94 7.32 -7.55
CA MET A 257 28.36 7.07 -7.77
C MET A 257 29.03 8.29 -8.40
N SER A 258 30.32 8.47 -8.12
CA SER A 258 31.12 9.47 -8.85
C SER A 258 31.09 9.17 -10.36
N PRO A 259 30.94 10.18 -11.23
CA PRO A 259 31.09 10.00 -12.68
C PRO A 259 32.44 9.37 -13.10
N ASP A 260 33.47 9.63 -12.30
CA ASP A 260 34.84 9.12 -12.52
C ASP A 260 35.13 7.85 -11.69
N ALA A 261 34.08 7.16 -11.20
CA ALA A 261 34.25 5.95 -10.40
C ALA A 261 35.04 4.88 -11.17
N VAL A 262 36.09 4.37 -10.55
CA VAL A 262 36.93 3.30 -11.09
C VAL A 262 37.05 2.18 -10.07
N ARG A 263 37.15 0.95 -10.57
CA ARG A 263 37.36 -0.22 -9.72
C ARG A 263 38.69 -0.12 -9.01
N ASP A 264 38.69 -0.42 -7.70
CA ASP A 264 39.94 -0.66 -6.98
C ASP A 264 40.64 -1.90 -7.57
N PRO A 265 41.92 -1.80 -8.01
CA PRO A 265 42.66 -2.95 -8.59
C PRO A 265 42.72 -4.17 -7.66
N LYS A 266 42.62 -3.96 -6.34
CA LYS A 266 42.63 -5.04 -5.33
C LYS A 266 41.28 -5.76 -5.23
N ARG A 267 40.18 -5.17 -5.73
CA ARG A 267 38.88 -5.81 -5.73
C ARG A 267 38.73 -6.81 -6.88
N ARG A 268 37.82 -7.74 -6.67
CA ARG A 268 37.47 -8.74 -7.69
C ARG A 268 36.95 -8.05 -8.96
N LEU A 269 37.20 -8.64 -10.12
CA LEU A 269 36.61 -8.17 -11.38
C LEU A 269 35.07 -8.24 -11.33
N GLN A 270 34.54 -9.26 -10.67
CA GLN A 270 33.10 -9.49 -10.51
C GLN A 270 32.75 -9.61 -9.03
N GLU A 271 31.95 -8.67 -8.56
CA GLU A 271 31.42 -8.65 -7.20
C GLU A 271 30.37 -9.77 -6.99
N PRO A 272 30.03 -10.12 -5.73
CA PRO A 272 28.86 -10.95 -5.44
C PRO A 272 27.57 -10.41 -6.06
N TYR A 273 26.62 -11.28 -6.34
CA TYR A 273 25.39 -10.93 -7.05
C TYR A 273 24.56 -9.85 -6.35
N SER A 274 24.58 -9.80 -5.03
CA SER A 274 23.90 -8.74 -4.26
C SER A 274 24.46 -7.33 -4.47
N LEU A 275 25.64 -7.18 -5.10
CA LEU A 275 26.13 -5.89 -5.61
C LEU A 275 26.01 -5.84 -7.13
N ARG A 276 26.57 -6.80 -7.84
CA ARG A 276 26.68 -6.79 -9.30
C ARG A 276 25.34 -6.93 -10.03
N CYS A 277 24.41 -7.74 -9.48
CA CYS A 277 23.14 -8.04 -10.14
C CYS A 277 21.95 -7.21 -9.62
N VAL A 278 22.21 -6.11 -8.89
CA VAL A 278 21.15 -5.23 -8.39
C VAL A 278 20.24 -4.71 -9.51
N PRO A 279 20.77 -4.25 -10.67
CA PRO A 279 19.90 -3.83 -11.77
C PRO A 279 18.97 -4.94 -12.28
N GLN A 280 19.43 -6.19 -12.29
CA GLN A 280 18.63 -7.32 -12.73
C GLN A 280 17.57 -7.73 -11.70
N ILE A 281 17.90 -7.65 -10.40
CA ILE A 281 17.01 -8.04 -9.29
C ILE A 281 15.94 -6.97 -9.08
N LEU A 282 16.34 -5.74 -8.76
CA LEU A 282 15.40 -4.65 -8.52
C LEU A 282 14.72 -4.17 -9.82
N GLY A 283 15.36 -4.37 -10.98
CA GLY A 283 14.73 -4.09 -12.27
C GLY A 283 13.53 -5.00 -12.52
N ALA A 284 13.65 -6.29 -12.23
CA ALA A 284 12.51 -7.20 -12.31
C ALA A 284 11.40 -6.80 -11.33
N VAL A 285 11.76 -6.35 -10.12
CA VAL A 285 10.80 -5.81 -9.15
C VAL A 285 10.10 -4.57 -9.71
N ALA A 286 10.83 -3.63 -10.28
CA ALA A 286 10.27 -2.40 -10.85
C ALA A 286 9.30 -2.68 -12.01
N ASP A 287 9.64 -3.63 -12.90
CA ASP A 287 8.75 -4.06 -13.99
C ASP A 287 7.47 -4.72 -13.48
N GLN A 288 7.55 -5.54 -12.42
CA GLN A 288 6.37 -6.17 -11.80
C GLN A 288 5.49 -5.13 -11.09
N LEU A 289 6.08 -4.17 -10.39
CA LEU A 289 5.33 -3.09 -9.75
C LEU A 289 4.63 -2.21 -10.81
N ALA A 290 5.28 -1.88 -11.93
CA ALA A 290 4.64 -1.12 -13.01
C ALA A 290 3.42 -1.86 -13.58
N ALA A 291 3.50 -3.18 -13.79
CA ALA A 291 2.36 -3.98 -14.24
C ALA A 291 1.22 -4.01 -13.20
N ALA A 292 1.55 -4.10 -11.91
CA ALA A 292 0.56 -4.04 -10.83
C ALA A 292 -0.10 -2.65 -10.75
N GLU A 293 0.65 -1.56 -10.95
CA GLU A 293 0.12 -0.20 -10.97
C GLU A 293 -0.99 -0.04 -12.01
N ASP A 294 -0.77 -0.51 -13.24
CA ASP A 294 -1.76 -0.45 -14.32
C ASP A 294 -3.09 -1.14 -13.94
N ILE A 295 -3.02 -2.26 -13.21
CA ILE A 295 -4.21 -2.99 -12.77
C ILE A 295 -4.90 -2.24 -11.63
N LEU A 296 -4.16 -1.83 -10.60
CA LEU A 296 -4.69 -1.16 -9.42
C LEU A 296 -5.30 0.21 -9.77
N VAL A 297 -4.71 0.96 -10.71
CA VAL A 297 -5.26 2.23 -11.19
C VAL A 297 -6.57 2.02 -11.94
N ARG A 298 -6.69 0.98 -12.79
CA ARG A 298 -7.97 0.66 -13.43
C ARG A 298 -9.03 0.28 -12.42
N GLU A 299 -8.69 -0.48 -11.40
CA GLU A 299 -9.61 -0.82 -10.30
C GLU A 299 -10.06 0.43 -9.53
N ALA A 300 -9.13 1.33 -9.19
CA ALA A 300 -9.39 2.57 -8.47
C ALA A 300 -10.27 3.56 -9.26
N THR A 301 -10.19 3.51 -10.58
CA THR A 301 -10.94 4.40 -11.46
C THR A 301 -12.18 3.75 -12.08
N GLY A 302 -12.45 2.49 -11.78
CA GLY A 302 -13.59 1.72 -12.24
C GLY A 302 -14.84 1.86 -11.34
N CYS A 303 -15.86 1.07 -11.67
CA CYS A 303 -17.03 0.83 -10.83
C CYS A 303 -17.04 -0.65 -10.42
N THR A 304 -16.88 -0.90 -9.12
CA THR A 304 -16.75 -2.24 -8.55
C THR A 304 -18.02 -2.71 -7.85
N ASP A 305 -19.20 -2.28 -8.34
CA ASP A 305 -20.52 -2.50 -7.74
C ASP A 305 -21.33 -3.58 -8.47
N ASN A 306 -22.41 -4.01 -7.82
CA ASN A 306 -23.46 -4.90 -8.37
C ASN A 306 -24.78 -4.72 -7.59
N PRO A 307 -25.93 -4.63 -8.28
CA PRO A 307 -26.08 -4.53 -9.73
C PRO A 307 -25.61 -3.17 -10.29
N ILE A 308 -25.40 -3.09 -11.59
CA ILE A 308 -25.09 -1.82 -12.27
C ILE A 308 -26.22 -1.44 -13.25
N CYS A 309 -26.36 -0.14 -13.51
CA CYS A 309 -27.23 0.39 -14.55
C CYS A 309 -26.38 0.75 -15.78
N TYR A 310 -26.68 0.14 -16.90
CA TYR A 310 -25.94 0.35 -18.15
C TYR A 310 -26.90 0.32 -19.36
N GLU A 311 -26.83 1.31 -20.23
CA GLU A 311 -27.65 1.42 -21.46
C GLU A 311 -29.16 1.18 -21.26
N GLY A 312 -29.70 1.63 -20.12
CA GLY A 312 -31.13 1.52 -19.81
C GLY A 312 -31.53 0.22 -19.12
N GLU A 313 -30.61 -0.67 -18.83
CA GLU A 313 -30.85 -1.96 -18.18
C GLU A 313 -30.23 -2.03 -16.79
N VAL A 314 -30.80 -2.85 -15.89
CA VAL A 314 -30.21 -3.23 -14.61
C VAL A 314 -29.50 -4.58 -14.80
N LEU A 315 -28.17 -4.58 -14.71
CA LEU A 315 -27.35 -5.75 -14.96
C LEU A 315 -26.80 -6.33 -13.65
N HIS A 316 -26.97 -7.64 -13.48
CA HIS A 316 -26.46 -8.37 -12.34
C HIS A 316 -25.18 -9.13 -12.72
N GLY A 317 -24.06 -8.79 -12.07
CA GLY A 317 -22.73 -9.32 -12.40
C GLY A 317 -21.83 -9.49 -11.18
N GLY A 318 -20.52 -9.50 -11.41
CA GLY A 318 -19.50 -9.79 -10.39
C GLY A 318 -18.37 -8.76 -10.29
N ASN A 319 -18.62 -7.48 -10.63
CA ASN A 319 -17.57 -6.43 -10.59
C ASN A 319 -16.98 -6.19 -9.21
N PHE A 320 -17.61 -6.68 -8.17
CA PHE A 320 -17.14 -6.65 -6.78
C PHE A 320 -16.05 -7.68 -6.47
N HIS A 321 -15.78 -8.63 -7.38
CA HIS A 321 -14.82 -9.72 -7.11
C HIS A 321 -13.39 -9.22 -7.15
N ALA A 322 -12.73 -9.14 -5.99
CA ALA A 322 -11.46 -8.47 -5.81
C ALA A 322 -10.21 -9.28 -6.25
N LEU A 323 -10.35 -10.29 -7.12
CA LEU A 323 -9.19 -11.08 -7.55
C LEU A 323 -8.10 -10.25 -8.24
N PRO A 324 -8.41 -9.21 -9.06
CA PRO A 324 -7.37 -8.33 -9.60
C PRO A 324 -6.51 -7.69 -8.51
N VAL A 325 -7.14 -7.23 -7.41
CA VAL A 325 -6.44 -6.67 -6.24
C VAL A 325 -5.65 -7.75 -5.50
N GLY A 326 -6.25 -8.94 -5.30
CA GLY A 326 -5.61 -10.06 -4.60
C GLY A 326 -4.32 -10.52 -5.27
N LEU A 327 -4.35 -10.73 -6.60
CA LEU A 327 -3.16 -11.14 -7.36
C LEU A 327 -2.08 -10.02 -7.38
N CYS A 328 -2.47 -8.75 -7.48
CA CYS A 328 -1.52 -7.63 -7.34
C CYS A 328 -0.89 -7.61 -5.95
N SER A 329 -1.68 -7.81 -4.89
CA SER A 329 -1.18 -7.87 -3.53
C SER A 329 -0.17 -9.00 -3.33
N ASP A 330 -0.47 -10.21 -3.80
CA ASP A 330 0.45 -11.34 -3.76
C ASP A 330 1.76 -11.02 -4.50
N GLN A 331 1.66 -10.40 -5.68
CA GLN A 331 2.82 -9.98 -6.47
C GLN A 331 3.67 -8.92 -5.77
N ILE A 332 3.04 -7.91 -5.13
CA ILE A 332 3.73 -6.90 -4.33
C ILE A 332 4.46 -7.55 -3.16
N GLY A 333 3.84 -8.53 -2.49
CA GLY A 333 4.47 -9.30 -1.41
C GLY A 333 5.76 -10.00 -1.85
N LEU A 334 5.74 -10.65 -3.02
CA LEU A 334 6.94 -11.25 -3.61
C LEU A 334 8.02 -10.20 -3.91
N CYS A 335 7.64 -9.03 -4.40
CA CYS A 335 8.56 -7.92 -4.63
C CYS A 335 9.21 -7.43 -3.33
N VAL A 336 8.43 -7.22 -2.27
CA VAL A 336 8.92 -6.81 -0.94
C VAL A 336 9.93 -7.81 -0.39
N GLN A 337 9.65 -9.12 -0.53
CA GLN A 337 10.57 -10.17 -0.11
C GLN A 337 11.90 -10.11 -0.86
N GLN A 338 11.89 -9.89 -2.18
CA GLN A 338 13.12 -9.80 -2.98
C GLN A 338 13.96 -8.58 -2.59
N ILE A 339 13.31 -7.43 -2.35
CA ILE A 339 13.98 -6.20 -1.92
C ILE A 339 14.64 -6.39 -0.54
N ALA A 340 13.88 -6.88 0.44
CA ALA A 340 14.38 -7.11 1.79
C ALA A 340 15.52 -8.13 1.83
N PHE A 341 15.39 -9.23 1.07
CA PHE A 341 16.44 -10.24 0.96
C PHE A 341 17.71 -9.67 0.35
N LEU A 342 17.61 -8.84 -0.70
CA LEU A 342 18.77 -8.18 -1.30
C LEU A 342 19.48 -7.29 -0.29
N ALA A 343 18.74 -6.47 0.46
CA ALA A 343 19.30 -5.57 1.49
C ALA A 343 20.02 -6.36 2.60
N ASP A 344 19.42 -7.46 3.09
CA ASP A 344 20.06 -8.35 4.06
C ASP A 344 21.35 -8.98 3.52
N ARG A 345 21.36 -9.39 2.22
CA ARG A 345 22.60 -9.92 1.61
C ARG A 345 23.69 -8.86 1.52
N GLN A 346 23.34 -7.61 1.19
CA GLN A 346 24.31 -6.51 1.20
C GLN A 346 24.85 -6.24 2.60
N LEU A 347 23.99 -6.19 3.62
CA LEU A 347 24.43 -6.06 5.01
C LEU A 347 25.40 -7.19 5.39
N GLY A 348 25.10 -8.44 4.98
CA GLY A 348 25.97 -9.58 5.20
C GLY A 348 27.36 -9.41 4.59
N LEU A 349 27.47 -8.79 3.39
CA LEU A 349 28.77 -8.51 2.78
C LEU A 349 29.59 -7.51 3.59
N LEU A 350 28.97 -6.52 4.22
CA LEU A 350 29.65 -5.53 5.05
C LEU A 350 30.26 -6.15 6.31
N CYS A 351 29.69 -7.24 6.79
CA CYS A 351 30.14 -7.93 8.00
C CYS A 351 31.36 -8.83 7.79
N VAL A 352 31.81 -9.02 6.53
CA VAL A 352 32.86 -10.00 6.17
C VAL A 352 34.06 -9.28 5.52
N PRO A 353 35.27 -9.38 6.08
CA PRO A 353 36.47 -8.68 5.60
C PRO A 353 36.77 -8.89 4.11
N GLU A 354 36.50 -10.10 3.58
CA GLU A 354 36.76 -10.42 2.17
C GLU A 354 35.86 -9.63 1.20
N HIS A 355 34.80 -9.02 1.70
CA HIS A 355 33.83 -8.27 0.88
C HIS A 355 33.76 -6.79 1.23
N ASN A 356 34.10 -6.40 2.46
CA ASN A 356 34.01 -5.02 2.95
C ASN A 356 35.27 -4.18 2.69
N GLY A 357 36.19 -4.66 1.87
CA GLY A 357 37.43 -3.95 1.56
C GLY A 357 38.58 -4.20 2.56
N GLY A 358 38.53 -5.28 3.32
CA GLY A 358 39.54 -5.64 4.32
C GLY A 358 39.38 -4.93 5.66
N LEU A 359 38.23 -4.27 5.87
CA LEU A 359 37.88 -3.68 7.16
C LEU A 359 37.55 -4.78 8.19
N PRO A 360 37.56 -4.45 9.50
CA PRO A 360 37.29 -5.44 10.54
C PRO A 360 35.95 -6.17 10.37
N PRO A 361 35.88 -7.44 10.81
CA PRO A 361 34.62 -8.20 10.75
C PRO A 361 33.53 -7.47 11.55
N MET A 362 32.29 -7.58 11.11
CA MET A 362 31.12 -6.89 11.68
C MET A 362 31.28 -5.36 11.75
N LEU A 363 32.23 -4.79 11.00
CA LEU A 363 32.59 -3.38 11.04
C LEU A 363 32.85 -2.85 12.48
N THR A 364 33.35 -3.72 13.37
CA THR A 364 33.73 -3.29 14.72
C THR A 364 35.13 -2.76 14.75
N PRO A 365 35.42 -1.57 15.33
CA PRO A 365 36.78 -1.08 15.46
C PRO A 365 37.63 -1.89 16.46
N ARG A 366 36.98 -2.70 17.30
CA ARG A 366 37.65 -3.49 18.37
C ARG A 366 37.22 -4.95 18.36
N PRO A 367 37.65 -5.77 17.35
CA PRO A 367 37.26 -7.18 17.28
C PRO A 367 37.62 -7.94 18.57
N GLY A 368 36.69 -8.70 19.09
CA GLY A 368 36.84 -9.47 20.32
C GLY A 368 36.32 -8.76 21.58
N SER A 369 36.54 -7.46 21.73
CA SER A 369 35.98 -6.65 22.83
C SER A 369 34.69 -5.92 22.43
N GLY A 370 34.45 -5.77 21.14
CA GLY A 370 33.22 -5.22 20.56
C GLY A 370 32.66 -6.15 19.50
N SER A 371 31.34 -6.16 19.36
CA SER A 371 30.56 -7.01 18.42
C SER A 371 30.14 -6.28 17.15
N GLY A 372 30.20 -4.96 17.15
CA GLY A 372 29.82 -4.13 15.98
C GLY A 372 28.40 -4.37 15.51
N LEU A 373 28.25 -4.66 14.23
CA LEU A 373 26.94 -4.86 13.60
C LEU A 373 26.36 -6.28 13.75
N ALA A 374 26.97 -7.17 14.56
CA ALA A 374 26.53 -8.55 14.67
C ALA A 374 25.04 -8.65 15.09
N GLY A 375 24.64 -7.89 16.12
CA GLY A 375 23.25 -7.85 16.58
C GLY A 375 22.29 -7.29 15.54
N VAL A 376 22.68 -6.27 14.79
CA VAL A 376 21.90 -5.67 13.70
C VAL A 376 21.68 -6.68 12.57
N GLN A 377 22.72 -7.43 12.18
CA GLN A 377 22.63 -8.46 11.15
C GLN A 377 21.71 -9.62 11.58
N ILE A 378 21.79 -10.09 12.81
CA ILE A 378 20.91 -11.14 13.35
C ILE A 378 19.45 -10.70 13.27
N SER A 379 19.14 -9.47 13.69
CA SER A 379 17.79 -8.92 13.63
C SER A 379 17.28 -8.81 12.20
N ALA A 380 18.09 -8.29 11.27
CA ALA A 380 17.73 -8.17 9.84
C ALA A 380 17.39 -9.54 9.23
N THR A 381 18.20 -10.56 9.50
CA THR A 381 17.95 -11.94 9.05
C THR A 381 16.65 -12.50 9.61
N SER A 382 16.33 -12.23 10.89
CA SER A 382 15.06 -12.60 11.51
C SER A 382 13.86 -11.93 10.82
N PHE A 383 13.98 -10.63 10.52
CA PHE A 383 12.93 -9.90 9.79
C PHE A 383 12.68 -10.47 8.40
N VAL A 384 13.73 -10.78 7.63
CA VAL A 384 13.60 -11.42 6.31
C VAL A 384 12.93 -12.79 6.41
N SER A 385 13.26 -13.58 7.43
CA SER A 385 12.59 -14.86 7.66
C SER A 385 11.08 -14.67 7.93
N ARG A 386 10.71 -13.66 8.73
CA ARG A 386 9.31 -13.35 9.02
C ARG A 386 8.58 -12.83 7.78
N ILE A 387 9.21 -11.97 6.98
CA ILE A 387 8.66 -11.49 5.70
C ILE A 387 8.28 -12.67 4.80
N ARG A 388 9.14 -13.69 4.67
CA ARG A 388 8.85 -14.89 3.85
C ARG A 388 7.59 -15.63 4.29
N GLN A 389 7.28 -15.64 5.59
CA GLN A 389 6.06 -16.25 6.11
C GLN A 389 4.83 -15.41 5.79
N LEU A 390 4.95 -14.06 5.87
CA LEU A 390 3.85 -13.13 5.63
C LEU A 390 3.44 -13.07 4.16
N VAL A 391 4.38 -13.20 3.22
CA VAL A 391 4.11 -13.06 1.79
C VAL A 391 3.75 -14.37 1.08
N TYR A 392 3.32 -15.38 1.83
CA TYR A 392 2.68 -16.53 1.20
C TYR A 392 1.41 -16.06 0.50
N PRO A 393 1.20 -16.38 -0.80
CA PRO A 393 0.09 -15.84 -1.56
C PRO A 393 -1.26 -16.12 -0.90
N ALA A 394 -1.96 -15.06 -0.50
CA ALA A 394 -3.24 -15.20 0.19
C ALA A 394 -4.33 -15.77 -0.72
N SER A 395 -4.28 -15.49 -2.02
CA SER A 395 -5.19 -16.05 -3.02
C SER A 395 -5.22 -17.58 -3.05
N LEU A 396 -4.13 -18.24 -2.62
CA LEU A 396 -4.04 -19.70 -2.52
C LEU A 396 -4.72 -20.27 -1.26
N THR A 397 -5.16 -19.40 -0.32
CA THR A 397 -5.81 -19.81 0.94
C THR A 397 -7.34 -19.76 0.86
N ALA A 398 -7.88 -19.59 -0.34
CA ALA A 398 -9.31 -19.44 -0.60
C ALA A 398 -10.15 -20.63 -0.08
N LEU A 399 -11.24 -20.32 0.62
CA LEU A 399 -12.22 -21.28 1.13
C LEU A 399 -13.63 -20.80 0.79
N PRO A 400 -14.51 -21.69 0.28
CA PRO A 400 -15.91 -21.34 0.02
C PRO A 400 -16.62 -20.88 1.30
N THR A 401 -17.55 -19.93 1.14
CA THR A 401 -18.35 -19.42 2.25
C THR A 401 -19.78 -19.11 1.80
N ASN A 402 -20.60 -18.59 2.71
CA ASN A 402 -21.95 -18.13 2.46
C ASN A 402 -22.84 -19.20 1.79
N GLY A 403 -22.84 -20.43 2.37
CA GLY A 403 -23.62 -21.55 1.87
C GLY A 403 -23.19 -22.06 0.49
N GLY A 404 -21.94 -21.80 0.09
CA GLY A 404 -21.41 -22.16 -1.23
C GLY A 404 -21.73 -21.15 -2.34
N ASN A 405 -22.47 -20.08 -2.04
CA ASN A 405 -22.73 -19.01 -3.02
C ASN A 405 -21.43 -18.27 -3.39
N GLN A 406 -20.54 -18.08 -2.42
CA GLN A 406 -19.20 -17.56 -2.62
C GLN A 406 -18.21 -18.74 -2.66
N ASP A 407 -18.19 -19.49 -3.74
CA ASP A 407 -17.39 -20.69 -3.94
C ASP A 407 -15.97 -20.41 -4.47
N HIS A 408 -15.71 -19.21 -4.96
CA HIS A 408 -14.41 -18.67 -5.31
C HIS A 408 -14.21 -17.33 -4.63
N VAL A 409 -13.21 -17.23 -3.74
CA VAL A 409 -12.96 -16.03 -2.93
C VAL A 409 -11.50 -15.59 -3.05
N PRO A 410 -11.22 -14.30 -3.28
CA PRO A 410 -9.86 -13.83 -3.62
C PRO A 410 -8.95 -13.57 -2.42
N MET A 411 -9.46 -13.47 -1.20
CA MET A 411 -8.69 -13.13 0.02
C MET A 411 -7.83 -11.85 -0.12
N ALA A 412 -8.30 -10.87 -0.89
CA ALA A 412 -7.50 -9.72 -1.29
C ALA A 412 -7.05 -8.86 -0.09
N LEU A 413 -7.95 -8.55 0.85
CA LEU A 413 -7.60 -7.78 2.04
C LEU A 413 -6.66 -8.54 2.96
N ASN A 414 -6.83 -9.86 3.11
CA ASN A 414 -5.90 -10.68 3.92
C ASN A 414 -4.48 -10.61 3.36
N GLY A 415 -4.34 -10.72 2.03
CA GLY A 415 -3.05 -10.56 1.35
C GLY A 415 -2.47 -9.16 1.55
N ALA A 416 -3.29 -8.13 1.34
CA ALA A 416 -2.86 -6.74 1.49
C ALA A 416 -2.37 -6.43 2.91
N ASN A 417 -3.08 -6.90 3.94
CA ASN A 417 -2.67 -6.75 5.35
C ASN A 417 -1.35 -7.45 5.65
N SER A 418 -1.18 -8.68 5.17
CA SER A 418 0.08 -9.43 5.34
C SER A 418 1.27 -8.74 4.66
N VAL A 419 1.04 -8.16 3.48
CA VAL A 419 2.06 -7.39 2.76
C VAL A 419 2.38 -6.07 3.49
N ALA A 420 1.40 -5.39 4.09
CA ALA A 420 1.65 -4.20 4.91
C ALA A 420 2.58 -4.53 6.10
N ASP A 421 2.28 -5.61 6.83
CA ASP A 421 3.14 -6.09 7.92
C ASP A 421 4.56 -6.47 7.41
N ALA A 422 4.66 -7.02 6.21
CA ALA A 422 5.96 -7.34 5.59
C ALA A 422 6.74 -6.08 5.17
N VAL A 423 6.06 -5.03 4.69
CA VAL A 423 6.65 -3.72 4.35
C VAL A 423 7.28 -3.07 5.59
N ASP A 424 6.61 -3.10 6.73
CA ASP A 424 7.14 -2.56 7.99
C ASP A 424 8.46 -3.24 8.39
N LEU A 425 8.50 -4.57 8.28
CA LEU A 425 9.73 -5.32 8.54
C LEU A 425 10.81 -5.05 7.47
N ALA A 426 10.44 -4.88 6.22
CA ALA A 426 11.39 -4.60 5.14
C ALA A 426 12.11 -3.24 5.36
N TRP A 427 11.40 -2.23 5.86
CA TRP A 427 12.01 -0.96 6.23
C TRP A 427 13.05 -1.12 7.35
N LEU A 428 12.82 -2.00 8.33
CA LEU A 428 13.82 -2.29 9.36
C LEU A 428 15.08 -2.97 8.77
N VAL A 429 14.94 -3.81 7.74
CA VAL A 429 16.07 -4.39 7.02
C VAL A 429 16.85 -3.30 6.25
N VAL A 430 16.15 -2.39 5.58
CA VAL A 430 16.75 -1.25 4.89
C VAL A 430 17.46 -0.31 5.87
N GLY A 431 16.84 0.00 7.00
CA GLY A 431 17.47 0.78 8.08
C GLY A 431 18.73 0.11 8.63
N SER A 432 18.73 -1.22 8.77
CA SER A 432 19.90 -1.99 9.18
C SER A 432 21.06 -1.87 8.17
N LEU A 433 20.73 -1.94 6.87
CA LEU A 433 21.72 -1.73 5.81
C LEU A 433 22.25 -0.29 5.81
N ALA A 434 21.38 0.70 6.02
CA ALA A 434 21.75 2.11 6.08
C ALA A 434 22.74 2.38 7.23
N VAL A 435 22.47 1.85 8.43
CA VAL A 435 23.39 1.90 9.58
C VAL A 435 24.75 1.24 9.23
N GLY A 436 24.70 0.11 8.52
CA GLY A 436 25.90 -0.55 8.01
C GLY A 436 26.70 0.32 7.04
N ALA A 437 26.02 1.04 6.14
CA ALA A 437 26.65 1.96 5.20
C ALA A 437 27.30 3.17 5.91
N ALA A 438 26.68 3.70 6.97
CA ALA A 438 27.25 4.78 7.79
C ALA A 438 28.56 4.32 8.47
N GLN A 439 28.54 3.14 9.09
CA GLN A 439 29.74 2.59 9.75
C GLN A 439 30.86 2.24 8.74
N LEU A 440 30.48 1.74 7.55
CA LEU A 440 31.42 1.51 6.46
C LEU A 440 32.12 2.82 6.01
N ALA A 441 31.35 3.90 5.87
CA ALA A 441 31.85 5.22 5.47
C ALA A 441 32.89 5.73 6.49
N GLU A 442 32.55 5.65 7.77
CA GLU A 442 33.48 6.03 8.86
C GLU A 442 34.78 5.24 8.80
N LEU A 443 34.72 3.91 8.82
CA LEU A 443 35.91 3.06 8.86
C LEU A 443 36.75 3.14 7.57
N SER A 444 36.17 3.53 6.46
CA SER A 444 36.87 3.76 5.20
C SER A 444 37.42 5.18 5.06
N GLY A 445 37.16 6.09 6.01
CA GLY A 445 37.55 7.49 5.95
C GLY A 445 36.88 8.26 4.80
N ARG A 446 35.64 7.93 4.43
CA ARG A 446 34.90 8.49 3.28
C ARG A 446 33.54 9.04 3.68
N ASP A 447 33.52 9.73 4.81
CA ASP A 447 32.31 10.40 5.29
C ASP A 447 31.84 11.50 4.34
N ALA A 448 30.54 11.66 4.25
CA ALA A 448 29.93 12.82 3.64
C ALA A 448 29.83 13.97 4.64
N VAL A 449 29.93 15.19 4.14
CA VAL A 449 29.84 16.42 4.94
C VAL A 449 28.48 17.09 4.81
N ASP A 450 27.66 16.67 3.85
CA ASP A 450 26.33 17.22 3.53
C ASP A 450 25.36 16.15 3.00
N GLY A 451 24.11 16.56 2.77
CA GLY A 451 23.06 15.73 2.21
C GLY A 451 22.65 14.54 3.11
N VAL A 452 21.89 13.61 2.51
CA VAL A 452 21.30 12.45 3.22
C VAL A 452 22.33 11.60 3.96
N TRP A 453 23.57 11.52 3.45
CA TRP A 453 24.61 10.72 4.07
C TRP A 453 25.18 11.38 5.34
N ALA A 454 25.21 12.71 5.41
CA ALA A 454 25.56 13.45 6.62
C ALA A 454 24.44 13.34 7.67
N GLU A 455 23.17 13.40 7.24
CA GLU A 455 22.02 13.17 8.13
C GLU A 455 22.03 11.73 8.68
N LEU A 456 22.33 10.74 7.84
CA LEU A 456 22.44 9.34 8.27
C LEU A 456 23.57 9.17 9.31
N LYS A 457 24.71 9.85 9.14
CA LYS A 457 25.81 9.86 10.13
C LYS A 457 25.36 10.48 11.46
N ALA A 458 24.53 11.53 11.41
CA ALA A 458 23.98 12.14 12.62
C ALA A 458 23.00 11.21 13.36
N ILE A 459 22.20 10.42 12.61
CA ILE A 459 21.29 9.41 13.17
C ILE A 459 22.07 8.24 13.76
N SER A 460 23.09 7.75 13.05
CA SER A 460 23.93 6.61 13.46
C SER A 460 25.40 7.05 13.49
N PRO A 461 25.83 7.69 14.59
CA PRO A 461 27.22 8.14 14.75
C PRO A 461 28.18 6.95 14.81
N PRO A 462 29.49 7.17 14.57
CA PRO A 462 30.47 6.10 14.57
C PRO A 462 30.38 5.16 15.77
N LEU A 463 30.46 3.86 15.49
CA LEU A 463 30.33 2.80 16.48
C LEU A 463 31.71 2.56 17.14
N ALA A 464 32.13 3.47 18.04
CA ALA A 464 33.38 3.31 18.82
C ALA A 464 33.25 2.21 19.89
N GLU A 465 32.08 2.05 20.46
CA GLU A 465 31.69 1.02 21.45
C GLU A 465 30.30 0.48 21.14
N ASP A 466 30.02 -0.77 21.54
CA ASP A 466 28.71 -1.37 21.36
C ASP A 466 27.67 -0.58 22.15
N ARG A 467 26.50 -0.34 21.54
CA ARG A 467 25.36 0.37 22.11
C ARG A 467 24.03 -0.17 21.57
N PRO A 468 22.89 0.10 22.22
CA PRO A 468 21.59 -0.25 21.67
C PRO A 468 21.31 0.52 20.36
N MET A 469 21.04 -0.20 19.25
CA MET A 469 20.91 0.41 17.92
C MET A 469 19.47 0.38 17.35
N ALA A 470 18.51 -0.14 18.09
CA ALA A 470 17.13 -0.31 17.60
C ALA A 470 16.49 1.00 17.10
N LEU A 471 16.72 2.10 17.84
CA LEU A 471 16.18 3.42 17.47
C LEU A 471 16.92 4.01 16.26
N GLU A 472 18.22 3.79 16.16
CA GLU A 472 19.03 4.23 15.02
C GLU A 472 18.57 3.53 13.72
N VAL A 473 18.35 2.21 13.78
CA VAL A 473 17.82 1.43 12.65
C VAL A 473 16.47 1.98 12.18
N ARG A 474 15.56 2.28 13.11
CA ARG A 474 14.25 2.83 12.80
C ARG A 474 14.35 4.22 12.15
N ARG A 475 15.10 5.13 12.77
CA ARG A 475 15.31 6.49 12.22
C ARG A 475 16.04 6.48 10.87
N ALA A 476 16.98 5.56 10.68
CA ALA A 476 17.66 5.38 9.39
C ALA A 476 16.67 4.86 8.32
N ALA A 477 15.74 3.97 8.69
CA ALA A 477 14.67 3.52 7.80
C ALA A 477 13.76 4.69 7.39
N ASP A 478 13.34 5.52 8.35
CA ASP A 478 12.50 6.70 8.09
C ASP A 478 13.21 7.70 7.15
N LEU A 479 14.50 7.97 7.39
CA LEU A 479 15.32 8.83 6.52
C LEU A 479 15.39 8.27 5.09
N MET A 480 15.69 6.97 4.94
CA MET A 480 15.76 6.34 3.61
C MET A 480 14.41 6.32 2.91
N ALA A 481 13.32 6.18 3.65
CA ALA A 481 11.98 6.25 3.11
C ALA A 481 11.63 7.64 2.58
N ALA A 482 11.98 8.69 3.32
CA ALA A 482 11.77 10.08 2.91
C ALA A 482 12.62 10.44 1.69
N GLU A 483 13.90 10.08 1.68
CA GLU A 483 14.79 10.33 0.55
C GLU A 483 14.33 9.58 -0.72
N ALA A 484 13.93 8.31 -0.59
CA ALA A 484 13.42 7.55 -1.72
C ALA A 484 12.15 8.17 -2.31
N GLU A 485 11.23 8.66 -1.46
CA GLU A 485 10.03 9.38 -1.91
C GLU A 485 10.40 10.66 -2.66
N SER A 486 11.30 11.47 -2.11
CA SER A 486 11.76 12.71 -2.75
C SER A 486 12.35 12.45 -4.15
N ARG A 487 13.19 11.43 -4.28
CA ARG A 487 13.80 11.03 -5.56
C ARG A 487 12.77 10.54 -6.57
N LEU A 488 11.79 9.74 -6.14
CA LEU A 488 10.71 9.27 -7.01
C LEU A 488 9.83 10.41 -7.49
N ARG A 489 9.44 11.35 -6.60
CA ARG A 489 8.68 12.54 -6.97
C ARG A 489 9.42 13.41 -8.00
N SER A 490 10.72 13.59 -7.83
CA SER A 490 11.54 14.34 -8.79
C SER A 490 11.61 13.65 -10.17
N GLU A 491 11.62 12.30 -10.21
CA GLU A 491 11.59 11.51 -11.44
C GLU A 491 10.21 11.58 -12.14
N GLU A 492 9.12 11.60 -11.37
CA GLU A 492 7.74 11.71 -11.89
C GLU A 492 7.46 13.09 -12.53
N LEU A 493 8.18 14.14 -12.12
CA LEU A 493 8.04 15.49 -12.63
C LEU A 493 8.95 15.80 -13.85
N SER A 494 9.92 14.95 -14.15
CA SER A 494 10.89 15.11 -15.25
C SER A 494 10.44 14.40 -16.53
#